data_06a5f310403997a37b343894514bd371
#
_entry.id   06a5f310403997a37b343894514bd371
#
_cell.length_a   1.000
_cell.length_b   1.000
_cell.length_c   1.000
_cell.angle_alpha   90.00
_cell.angle_beta   90.00
_cell.angle_gamma   90.00
#
_symmetry.space_group_name_H-M   'P 1'
#
loop_
_entity.id
_entity.type
_entity.pdbx_description
1 polymer ?
#
loop_
_entity_poly.entity_id
_entity_poly.type
_entity_poly.pdbx_seq_one_letter_code
_entity_poly.pdbx_strand_id
1 'polypeptide(L)'
;MGGDDAPEVPVRAALSALTDGPEDLSILLVGDPDRLEPAVRDAGQPPERLRIVPAPQTIAMNEPPVQAVRRKPESSIVVGLRLQREGEADAFVSAGSTGAVLAASLFVLGRLPGVDRPTVGALFPTADRPVLVLDAGANVGCRPAHLHQFAHLGNIYVRDLWGVEVPRVGLLNVGEEEEKGDDLAVATHELLREDPELRFVGNVEGHRIIEGRCDVLVCDGFLGNVLLKFYESMAGFIVGLLRREQAQAGGRSREPGPVERMLDYTEYGGAPLLGVDGVVVLCHGSSPPRAIRNALSVAVDSVRADMVSDLGRDLEALSNRTRRGEM
;
A
#
# COMPACT_ATOMS: atom_id res chain seq x y z
N MET A 1 -7.53 -15.42 4.47
CA MET A 1 -9.01 -15.52 4.39
C MET A 1 -9.62 -14.13 4.18
N GLY A 2 -9.07 -13.34 3.31
CA GLY A 2 -9.61 -12.04 2.91
C GLY A 2 -9.58 -11.94 1.39
N GLY A 3 -10.50 -11.16 0.82
CA GLY A 3 -10.69 -11.04 -0.63
C GLY A 3 -11.89 -11.83 -1.14
N ASP A 4 -12.34 -11.44 -2.33
CA ASP A 4 -13.59 -11.93 -2.93
C ASP A 4 -13.50 -13.42 -3.29
N ASP A 5 -12.32 -13.86 -3.76
CA ASP A 5 -12.02 -15.22 -4.19
C ASP A 5 -11.03 -15.94 -3.26
N ALA A 6 -11.18 -15.74 -1.94
CA ALA A 6 -10.40 -16.46 -0.96
C ALA A 6 -11.06 -17.82 -0.62
N PRO A 7 -10.27 -18.91 -0.44
CA PRO A 7 -8.81 -18.95 -0.32
C PRO A 7 -8.03 -19.17 -1.62
N GLU A 8 -8.69 -19.44 -2.75
CA GLU A 8 -8.06 -19.91 -3.99
C GLU A 8 -7.04 -18.93 -4.55
N VAL A 9 -7.39 -17.65 -4.62
CA VAL A 9 -6.51 -16.60 -5.16
C VAL A 9 -5.28 -16.39 -4.28
N PRO A 10 -5.38 -16.18 -2.95
CA PRO A 10 -4.21 -16.11 -2.06
C PRO A 10 -3.30 -17.34 -2.12
N VAL A 11 -3.87 -18.55 -2.21
CA VAL A 11 -3.10 -19.80 -2.32
C VAL A 11 -2.29 -19.82 -3.61
N ARG A 12 -2.92 -19.53 -4.76
CA ARG A 12 -2.21 -19.48 -6.06
C ARG A 12 -1.12 -18.41 -6.07
N ALA A 13 -1.37 -17.27 -5.47
CA ALA A 13 -0.39 -16.19 -5.36
C ALA A 13 0.82 -16.63 -4.52
N ALA A 14 0.58 -17.27 -3.38
CA ALA A 14 1.63 -17.79 -2.51
C ALA A 14 2.50 -18.85 -3.21
N LEU A 15 1.89 -19.80 -3.90
CA LEU A 15 2.62 -20.82 -4.66
C LEU A 15 3.45 -20.21 -5.79
N SER A 16 2.88 -19.26 -6.55
CA SER A 16 3.64 -18.54 -7.59
C SER A 16 4.81 -17.75 -7.00
N ALA A 17 4.61 -17.06 -5.87
CA ALA A 17 5.68 -16.31 -5.22
C ALA A 17 6.82 -17.22 -4.73
N LEU A 18 6.50 -18.43 -4.24
CA LEU A 18 7.50 -19.42 -3.82
C LEU A 18 8.22 -20.09 -4.99
N THR A 19 7.60 -20.13 -6.18
CA THR A 19 8.21 -20.69 -7.40
C THR A 19 9.16 -19.69 -8.06
N ASP A 20 8.71 -18.43 -8.18
CA ASP A 20 9.40 -17.40 -8.97
C ASP A 20 10.23 -16.45 -8.08
N GLY A 21 10.02 -16.47 -6.78
CA GLY A 21 10.64 -15.56 -5.81
C GLY A 21 11.94 -16.08 -5.20
N PRO A 22 12.48 -15.36 -4.22
CA PRO A 22 13.73 -15.71 -3.55
C PRO A 22 13.68 -17.08 -2.86
N GLU A 23 14.83 -17.79 -2.83
CA GLU A 23 14.92 -19.10 -2.19
C GLU A 23 14.71 -19.06 -0.66
N ASP A 24 15.02 -17.95 -0.02
CA ASP A 24 14.86 -17.68 1.40
C ASP A 24 13.44 -17.25 1.79
N LEU A 25 12.54 -17.01 0.81
CA LEU A 25 11.15 -16.67 1.08
C LEU A 25 10.39 -17.87 1.65
N SER A 26 9.76 -17.69 2.78
CA SER A 26 8.77 -18.61 3.38
C SER A 26 7.43 -17.92 3.51
N ILE A 27 6.34 -18.64 3.33
CA ILE A 27 4.99 -18.08 3.39
C ILE A 27 4.12 -18.81 4.42
N LEU A 28 3.51 -18.05 5.32
CA LEU A 28 2.51 -18.50 6.26
C LEU A 28 1.12 -18.16 5.72
N LEU A 29 0.35 -19.15 5.31
CA LEU A 29 -1.06 -18.95 4.93
C LEU A 29 -1.92 -18.99 6.19
N VAL A 30 -2.46 -17.83 6.57
CA VAL A 30 -3.23 -17.68 7.81
C VAL A 30 -4.72 -17.76 7.50
N GLY A 31 -5.42 -18.74 8.07
CA GLY A 31 -6.85 -18.91 7.87
C GLY A 31 -7.41 -20.22 8.39
N ASP A 32 -8.64 -20.50 7.99
CA ASP A 32 -9.34 -21.74 8.34
C ASP A 32 -8.68 -22.94 7.62
N PRO A 33 -8.11 -23.92 8.37
CA PRO A 33 -7.45 -25.09 7.79
C PRO A 33 -8.40 -25.91 6.90
N ASP A 34 -9.66 -26.06 7.29
CA ASP A 34 -10.65 -26.84 6.53
C ASP A 34 -10.90 -26.27 5.12
N ARG A 35 -10.60 -25.00 4.91
CA ARG A 35 -10.68 -24.33 3.62
C ARG A 35 -9.32 -24.24 2.90
N LEU A 36 -8.25 -23.98 3.65
CA LEU A 36 -6.90 -23.79 3.08
C LEU A 36 -6.28 -25.11 2.62
N GLU A 37 -6.39 -26.20 3.37
CA GLU A 37 -5.78 -27.47 3.00
C GLU A 37 -6.29 -28.03 1.67
N PRO A 38 -7.61 -28.07 1.40
CA PRO A 38 -8.11 -28.47 0.07
C PRO A 38 -7.59 -27.53 -1.03
N ALA A 39 -7.65 -26.21 -0.84
CA ALA A 39 -7.22 -25.24 -1.85
C ALA A 39 -5.72 -25.37 -2.18
N VAL A 40 -4.88 -25.63 -1.19
CA VAL A 40 -3.44 -25.88 -1.40
C VAL A 40 -3.23 -27.19 -2.15
N ARG A 41 -3.94 -28.24 -1.78
CA ARG A 41 -3.85 -29.55 -2.45
C ARG A 41 -4.29 -29.50 -3.90
N ASP A 42 -5.38 -28.78 -4.20
CA ASP A 42 -5.91 -28.63 -5.56
C ASP A 42 -5.00 -27.77 -6.44
N ALA A 43 -4.26 -26.83 -5.85
CA ALA A 43 -3.31 -25.97 -6.55
C ALA A 43 -1.97 -26.66 -6.84
N GLY A 44 -1.68 -27.82 -6.24
CA GLY A 44 -0.48 -28.62 -6.48
C GLY A 44 0.20 -29.08 -5.20
N GLN A 45 1.40 -29.65 -5.33
CA GLN A 45 2.19 -30.07 -4.19
C GLN A 45 2.86 -28.86 -3.52
N PRO A 46 2.53 -28.53 -2.25
CA PRO A 46 3.10 -27.36 -1.60
C PRO A 46 4.60 -27.58 -1.31
N PRO A 47 5.44 -26.56 -1.54
CA PRO A 47 6.82 -26.61 -1.09
C PRO A 47 6.91 -26.55 0.42
N GLU A 48 8.00 -27.08 1.01
CA GLU A 48 8.23 -27.07 2.48
C GLU A 48 8.20 -25.66 3.09
N ARG A 49 8.46 -24.62 2.26
CA ARG A 49 8.44 -23.23 2.65
C ARG A 49 7.02 -22.62 2.76
N LEU A 50 5.96 -23.41 2.50
CA LEU A 50 4.57 -23.02 2.69
C LEU A 50 4.00 -23.72 3.92
N ARG A 51 3.54 -22.94 4.89
CA ARG A 51 2.89 -23.46 6.11
C ARG A 51 1.50 -22.85 6.28
N ILE A 52 0.56 -23.63 6.77
CA ILE A 52 -0.77 -23.16 7.16
C ILE A 52 -0.77 -22.85 8.65
N VAL A 53 -1.23 -21.66 9.02
CA VAL A 53 -1.42 -21.23 10.39
C VAL A 53 -2.93 -21.13 10.66
N PRO A 54 -3.48 -21.88 11.64
CA PRO A 54 -4.91 -21.86 11.91
C PRO A 54 -5.41 -20.49 12.38
N ALA A 55 -6.49 -20.03 11.74
CA ALA A 55 -7.23 -18.83 12.12
C ALA A 55 -8.70 -19.01 11.71
N PRO A 56 -9.55 -19.55 12.62
CA PRO A 56 -10.90 -19.98 12.24
C PRO A 56 -11.89 -18.85 12.03
N GLN A 57 -11.55 -17.62 12.43
CA GLN A 57 -12.43 -16.46 12.29
C GLN A 57 -12.06 -15.64 11.04
N THR A 58 -13.08 -15.08 10.39
CA THR A 58 -12.92 -14.18 9.25
C THR A 58 -13.65 -12.87 9.51
N ILE A 59 -13.00 -11.74 9.22
CA ILE A 59 -13.63 -10.41 9.22
C ILE A 59 -14.15 -10.15 7.82
N ALA A 60 -15.45 -9.94 7.67
CA ALA A 60 -16.07 -9.63 6.39
C ALA A 60 -15.83 -8.17 5.99
N MET A 61 -15.93 -7.87 4.69
CA MET A 61 -15.66 -6.54 4.13
C MET A 61 -16.62 -5.45 4.64
N ASN A 62 -17.83 -5.81 5.00
CA ASN A 62 -18.88 -4.90 5.46
C ASN A 62 -18.99 -4.77 6.99
N GLU A 63 -18.10 -5.42 7.75
CA GLU A 63 -18.12 -5.31 9.21
C GLU A 63 -17.45 -4.00 9.68
N PRO A 64 -17.97 -3.35 10.74
CA PRO A 64 -17.31 -2.20 11.35
C PRO A 64 -15.90 -2.57 11.83
N PRO A 65 -14.82 -1.99 11.26
CA PRO A 65 -13.45 -2.48 11.41
C PRO A 65 -13.00 -2.66 12.86
N VAL A 66 -13.09 -1.61 13.67
CA VAL A 66 -12.62 -1.61 15.07
C VAL A 66 -13.37 -2.65 15.92
N GLN A 67 -14.68 -2.76 15.71
CA GLN A 67 -15.50 -3.73 16.46
C GLN A 67 -15.20 -5.16 16.02
N ALA A 68 -15.05 -5.39 14.72
CA ALA A 68 -14.75 -6.70 14.16
C ALA A 68 -13.39 -7.22 14.66
N VAL A 69 -12.36 -6.39 14.64
CA VAL A 69 -11.03 -6.74 15.17
C VAL A 69 -11.09 -7.13 16.65
N ARG A 70 -11.81 -6.36 17.47
CA ARG A 70 -11.95 -6.66 18.91
C ARG A 70 -12.75 -7.94 19.21
N ARG A 71 -13.77 -8.22 18.39
CA ARG A 71 -14.64 -9.41 18.58
C ARG A 71 -14.08 -10.69 18.00
N LYS A 72 -13.14 -10.57 17.04
CA LYS A 72 -12.57 -11.71 16.30
C LYS A 72 -11.04 -11.77 16.44
N PRO A 73 -10.52 -12.02 17.66
CA PRO A 73 -9.08 -12.07 17.92
C PRO A 73 -8.37 -13.23 17.20
N GLU A 74 -9.14 -14.27 16.81
CA GLU A 74 -8.63 -15.41 16.03
C GLU A 74 -8.93 -15.27 14.53
N SER A 75 -9.14 -14.06 14.05
CA SER A 75 -9.26 -13.80 12.61
C SER A 75 -7.89 -13.83 11.91
N SER A 76 -7.88 -14.21 10.65
CA SER A 76 -6.65 -14.29 9.86
C SER A 76 -5.87 -12.98 9.83
N ILE A 77 -6.54 -11.81 9.90
CA ILE A 77 -5.90 -10.50 10.01
C ILE A 77 -5.19 -10.34 11.35
N VAL A 78 -5.87 -10.61 12.46
CA VAL A 78 -5.28 -10.42 13.79
C VAL A 78 -4.19 -11.44 14.07
N VAL A 79 -4.40 -12.71 13.71
CA VAL A 79 -3.39 -13.77 13.86
C VAL A 79 -2.16 -13.47 13.01
N GLY A 80 -2.32 -13.08 11.74
CA GLY A 80 -1.19 -12.77 10.86
C GLY A 80 -0.33 -11.60 11.38
N LEU A 81 -0.96 -10.52 11.86
CA LEU A 81 -0.24 -9.39 12.47
C LEU A 81 0.41 -9.76 13.81
N ARG A 82 -0.18 -10.71 14.56
CA ARG A 82 0.41 -11.23 15.81
C ARG A 82 1.69 -12.01 15.51
N LEU A 83 1.68 -12.86 14.48
CA LEU A 83 2.89 -13.56 14.02
C LEU A 83 4.03 -12.59 13.68
N GLN A 84 3.69 -11.49 13.02
CA GLN A 84 4.69 -10.44 12.72
C GLN A 84 5.22 -9.79 13.99
N ARG A 85 4.35 -9.40 14.93
CA ARG A 85 4.78 -8.80 16.21
C ARG A 85 5.65 -9.74 17.05
N GLU A 86 5.41 -11.05 16.98
CA GLU A 86 6.13 -12.09 17.71
C GLU A 86 7.44 -12.51 17.01
N GLY A 87 7.73 -11.95 15.82
CA GLY A 87 8.94 -12.24 15.04
C GLY A 87 8.88 -13.60 14.32
N GLU A 88 7.70 -14.20 14.20
CA GLU A 88 7.50 -15.43 13.41
C GLU A 88 7.29 -15.15 11.91
N ALA A 89 7.00 -13.90 11.57
CA ALA A 89 6.93 -13.39 10.21
C ALA A 89 7.50 -11.96 10.14
N ASP A 90 8.15 -11.63 9.03
CA ASP A 90 8.77 -10.31 8.81
C ASP A 90 7.79 -9.30 8.22
N ALA A 91 6.75 -9.76 7.52
CA ALA A 91 5.77 -8.91 6.85
C ALA A 91 4.37 -9.53 6.85
N PHE A 92 3.36 -8.68 6.69
CA PHE A 92 1.97 -9.09 6.55
C PHE A 92 1.35 -8.55 5.25
N VAL A 93 0.81 -9.44 4.43
CA VAL A 93 0.11 -9.10 3.18
C VAL A 93 -1.34 -9.56 3.26
N SER A 94 -2.29 -8.68 2.92
CA SER A 94 -3.72 -9.00 3.04
C SER A 94 -4.56 -8.38 1.93
N ALA A 95 -5.47 -9.15 1.36
CA ALA A 95 -6.55 -8.69 0.48
C ALA A 95 -7.89 -8.54 1.23
N GLY A 96 -7.87 -8.51 2.56
CA GLY A 96 -9.05 -8.30 3.40
C GLY A 96 -9.47 -6.82 3.49
N SER A 97 -10.45 -6.55 4.37
CA SER A 97 -10.94 -5.19 4.59
C SER A 97 -9.81 -4.24 5.01
N THR A 98 -9.54 -3.21 4.20
CA THR A 98 -8.52 -2.19 4.47
C THR A 98 -8.69 -1.57 5.86
N GLY A 99 -9.92 -1.21 6.22
CA GLY A 99 -10.19 -0.66 7.55
C GLY A 99 -9.91 -1.64 8.68
N ALA A 100 -10.18 -2.94 8.48
CA ALA A 100 -9.88 -3.96 9.48
C ALA A 100 -8.37 -4.20 9.61
N VAL A 101 -7.63 -4.22 8.50
CA VAL A 101 -6.16 -4.33 8.54
C VAL A 101 -5.54 -3.11 9.22
N LEU A 102 -5.96 -1.89 8.87
CA LEU A 102 -5.50 -0.66 9.53
C LEU A 102 -5.77 -0.69 11.04
N ALA A 103 -7.00 -1.02 11.45
CA ALA A 103 -7.35 -1.10 12.86
C ALA A 103 -6.55 -2.19 13.60
N ALA A 104 -6.41 -3.36 13.01
CA ALA A 104 -5.65 -4.47 13.59
C ALA A 104 -4.16 -4.14 13.68
N SER A 105 -3.57 -3.52 12.66
CA SER A 105 -2.18 -3.07 12.69
C SER A 105 -1.93 -2.08 13.84
N LEU A 106 -2.84 -1.13 14.04
CA LEU A 106 -2.73 -0.19 15.16
C LEU A 106 -2.87 -0.88 16.53
N PHE A 107 -3.72 -1.89 16.65
CA PHE A 107 -3.90 -2.60 17.93
C PHE A 107 -2.81 -3.63 18.20
N VAL A 108 -2.29 -4.28 17.18
CA VAL A 108 -1.34 -5.38 17.33
C VAL A 108 0.11 -4.90 17.23
N LEU A 109 0.47 -4.20 16.17
CA LEU A 109 1.83 -3.70 15.94
C LEU A 109 2.06 -2.38 16.67
N GLY A 110 1.06 -1.49 16.65
CA GLY A 110 1.22 -0.13 17.12
C GLY A 110 1.68 0.83 16.02
N ARG A 111 1.92 2.07 16.39
CA ARG A 111 2.49 3.10 15.51
C ARG A 111 4.00 3.19 15.75
N LEU A 112 4.74 3.50 14.72
CA LEU A 112 6.14 3.90 14.89
C LEU A 112 6.25 5.12 15.84
N PRO A 113 7.30 5.19 16.66
CA PRO A 113 7.56 6.37 17.49
C PRO A 113 7.57 7.65 16.64
N GLY A 114 6.89 8.69 17.12
CA GLY A 114 6.79 9.96 16.39
C GLY A 114 5.68 10.01 15.34
N VAL A 115 5.07 8.90 14.95
CA VAL A 115 3.95 8.88 13.99
C VAL A 115 2.62 9.22 14.68
N ASP A 116 1.97 10.26 14.20
CA ASP A 116 0.63 10.65 14.68
C ASP A 116 -0.47 9.79 14.04
N ARG A 117 -0.41 9.60 12.72
CA ARG A 117 -1.32 8.75 11.96
C ARG A 117 -0.58 7.92 10.90
N PRO A 118 -0.81 6.60 10.82
CA PRO A 118 -0.37 5.81 9.68
C PRO A 118 -1.11 6.24 8.41
N THR A 119 -0.50 6.00 7.27
CA THR A 119 -1.06 6.33 5.95
C THR A 119 -1.00 5.15 5.00
N VAL A 120 -1.95 5.05 4.09
CA VAL A 120 -1.97 4.06 3.01
C VAL A 120 -1.48 4.71 1.74
N GLY A 121 -0.46 4.12 1.12
CA GLY A 121 0.07 4.56 -0.16
C GLY A 121 -0.68 3.94 -1.34
N ALA A 122 -0.84 4.71 -2.42
CA ALA A 122 -1.30 4.20 -3.71
C ALA A 122 -0.33 4.62 -4.81
N LEU A 123 -0.07 3.71 -5.77
CA LEU A 123 0.84 3.97 -6.88
C LEU A 123 0.06 4.40 -8.11
N PHE A 124 0.36 5.57 -8.63
CA PHE A 124 -0.20 6.11 -9.85
C PHE A 124 0.84 6.03 -10.96
N PRO A 125 0.52 5.42 -12.11
CA PRO A 125 1.47 5.29 -13.21
C PRO A 125 1.78 6.65 -13.85
N THR A 126 2.99 6.76 -14.31
CA THR A 126 3.42 7.83 -15.22
C THR A 126 4.18 7.22 -16.39
N ALA A 127 4.67 8.05 -17.30
CA ALA A 127 5.45 7.55 -18.43
C ALA A 127 6.77 6.88 -18.01
N ASP A 128 7.38 7.35 -16.90
CA ASP A 128 8.69 6.88 -16.46
C ASP A 128 8.59 6.01 -15.20
N ARG A 129 8.20 6.59 -14.09
CA ARG A 129 8.17 5.95 -12.77
C ARG A 129 6.86 6.31 -12.06
N PRO A 130 6.22 5.36 -11.36
CA PRO A 130 4.98 5.67 -10.66
C PRO A 130 5.18 6.77 -9.60
N VAL A 131 4.10 7.49 -9.30
CA VAL A 131 4.03 8.45 -8.19
C VAL A 131 3.37 7.76 -7.00
N LEU A 132 3.99 7.88 -5.83
CA LEU A 132 3.40 7.42 -4.58
C LEU A 132 2.45 8.50 -4.03
N VAL A 133 1.16 8.23 -4.02
CA VAL A 133 0.14 9.12 -3.44
C VAL A 133 -0.12 8.73 -1.99
N LEU A 134 -0.02 9.67 -1.08
CA LEU A 134 -0.26 9.57 0.36
C LEU A 134 -1.15 10.73 0.82
N ASP A 135 -2.26 10.52 1.43
CA ASP A 135 -2.93 9.32 1.89
C ASP A 135 -3.98 8.85 0.86
N ALA A 136 -4.10 7.53 0.66
CA ALA A 136 -5.06 6.95 -0.27
C ALA A 136 -6.31 6.36 0.41
N GLY A 137 -6.67 6.86 1.62
CA GLY A 137 -7.94 6.52 2.24
C GLY A 137 -7.89 5.98 3.68
N ALA A 138 -6.75 6.04 4.37
CA ALA A 138 -6.67 5.68 5.78
C ALA A 138 -7.23 6.78 6.69
N ASN A 139 -7.07 8.06 6.30
CA ASN A 139 -7.39 9.22 7.14
C ASN A 139 -8.30 10.20 6.42
N VAL A 140 -9.40 10.56 7.05
CA VAL A 140 -10.31 11.62 6.60
C VAL A 140 -10.23 12.78 7.59
N GLY A 141 -10.14 14.01 7.10
CA GLY A 141 -10.02 15.20 7.93
C GLY A 141 -8.63 15.30 8.56
N CYS A 142 -7.61 15.37 7.72
CA CYS A 142 -6.24 15.58 8.14
C CYS A 142 -5.98 16.99 8.68
N ARG A 143 -4.90 17.14 9.43
CA ARG A 143 -4.29 18.44 9.80
C ARG A 143 -3.04 18.66 8.96
N PRO A 144 -2.56 19.89 8.78
CA PRO A 144 -1.32 20.15 8.03
C PRO A 144 -0.13 19.30 8.51
N ALA A 145 0.03 19.13 9.82
CA ALA A 145 1.08 18.29 10.40
C ALA A 145 0.97 16.79 9.99
N HIS A 146 -0.24 16.28 9.68
CA HIS A 146 -0.39 14.91 9.19
C HIS A 146 0.14 14.79 7.75
N LEU A 147 -0.21 15.74 6.86
CA LEU A 147 0.25 15.75 5.48
C LEU A 147 1.77 15.94 5.41
N HIS A 148 2.31 16.81 6.26
CA HIS A 148 3.76 16.99 6.40
C HIS A 148 4.44 15.67 6.82
N GLN A 149 3.88 14.95 7.79
CA GLN A 149 4.39 13.65 8.20
C GLN A 149 4.26 12.59 7.09
N PHE A 150 3.18 12.60 6.31
CA PHE A 150 3.02 11.71 5.15
C PHE A 150 4.08 11.98 4.08
N ALA A 151 4.47 13.24 3.91
CA ALA A 151 5.57 13.61 3.01
C ALA A 151 6.89 12.94 3.42
N HIS A 152 7.24 12.95 4.71
CA HIS A 152 8.42 12.25 5.23
C HIS A 152 8.32 10.73 5.07
N LEU A 153 7.17 10.14 5.44
CA LEU A 153 6.95 8.69 5.25
C LEU A 153 7.11 8.28 3.78
N GLY A 154 6.57 9.07 2.86
CA GLY A 154 6.69 8.82 1.43
C GLY A 154 8.10 9.05 0.90
N ASN A 155 8.78 10.09 1.38
CA ASN A 155 10.16 10.41 1.00
C ASN A 155 11.10 9.25 1.35
N ILE A 156 11.00 8.70 2.57
CA ILE A 156 11.80 7.57 3.03
C ILE A 156 11.46 6.31 2.21
N TYR A 157 10.17 6.01 2.03
CA TYR A 157 9.72 4.86 1.23
C TYR A 157 10.28 4.89 -0.19
N VAL A 158 10.18 6.02 -0.88
CA VAL A 158 10.65 6.17 -2.26
C VAL A 158 12.18 6.13 -2.34
N ARG A 159 12.87 6.73 -1.36
CA ARG A 159 14.33 6.66 -1.27
C ARG A 159 14.82 5.22 -1.13
N ASP A 160 14.26 4.48 -0.18
CA ASP A 160 14.78 3.17 0.23
C ASP A 160 14.36 2.06 -0.73
N LEU A 161 13.14 2.09 -1.27
CA LEU A 161 12.66 1.03 -2.15
C LEU A 161 12.90 1.32 -3.64
N TRP A 162 12.88 2.59 -4.05
CA TRP A 162 13.05 2.93 -5.46
C TRP A 162 14.44 3.47 -5.78
N GLY A 163 15.32 3.64 -4.78
CA GLY A 163 16.68 4.14 -4.93
C GLY A 163 16.76 5.58 -5.42
N VAL A 164 15.77 6.40 -5.10
CA VAL A 164 15.76 7.84 -5.44
C VAL A 164 16.41 8.59 -4.29
N GLU A 165 17.65 9.05 -4.45
CA GLU A 165 18.40 9.71 -3.36
C GLU A 165 17.67 10.91 -2.77
N VAL A 166 17.04 11.73 -3.61
CA VAL A 166 16.32 12.96 -3.20
C VAL A 166 14.94 12.98 -3.87
N PRO A 167 13.93 12.29 -3.30
CA PRO A 167 12.59 12.26 -3.85
C PRO A 167 11.94 13.65 -3.92
N ARG A 168 11.25 13.92 -5.02
CA ARG A 168 10.46 15.15 -5.19
C ARG A 168 9.11 14.97 -4.51
N VAL A 169 8.77 15.86 -3.60
CA VAL A 169 7.50 15.86 -2.88
C VAL A 169 6.59 16.95 -3.43
N GLY A 170 5.37 16.61 -3.84
CA GLY A 170 4.33 17.54 -4.28
C GLY A 170 3.13 17.52 -3.34
N LEU A 171 2.38 18.60 -3.29
CA LEU A 171 1.10 18.70 -2.61
C LEU A 171 -0.04 18.74 -3.63
N LEU A 172 -0.97 17.80 -3.57
CA LEU A 172 -2.14 17.79 -4.45
C LEU A 172 -3.03 19.00 -4.16
N ASN A 173 -3.31 19.79 -5.21
CA ASN A 173 -4.06 21.03 -5.07
C ASN A 173 -4.89 21.33 -6.32
N VAL A 174 -5.71 22.38 -6.25
CA VAL A 174 -6.57 22.88 -7.33
C VAL A 174 -5.87 23.89 -8.27
N GLY A 175 -4.66 24.33 -7.92
CA GLY A 175 -3.83 25.26 -8.69
C GLY A 175 -2.38 25.19 -8.23
N GLU A 176 -1.45 25.70 -9.06
CA GLU A 176 0.00 25.64 -8.79
C GLU A 176 0.47 26.76 -7.83
N GLU A 177 -0.30 27.87 -7.68
CA GLU A 177 0.08 28.99 -6.84
C GLU A 177 0.02 28.66 -5.35
N GLU A 178 0.86 29.27 -4.55
CA GLU A 178 1.04 28.97 -3.12
C GLU A 178 -0.24 29.19 -2.27
N GLU A 179 -1.04 30.19 -2.64
CA GLU A 179 -2.27 30.58 -1.95
C GLU A 179 -3.51 29.76 -2.37
N LYS A 180 -3.36 28.83 -3.31
CA LYS A 180 -4.49 28.01 -3.76
C LYS A 180 -4.84 26.89 -2.81
N GLY A 181 -6.11 26.47 -2.89
CA GLY A 181 -6.67 25.38 -2.12
C GLY A 181 -7.45 25.85 -0.91
N ASP A 182 -7.78 24.92 -0.06
CA ASP A 182 -8.41 25.15 1.23
C ASP A 182 -7.38 25.49 2.32
N ASP A 183 -7.85 25.79 3.53
CA ASP A 183 -6.98 26.11 4.67
C ASP A 183 -5.97 24.99 4.98
N LEU A 184 -6.36 23.72 4.75
CA LEU A 184 -5.46 22.58 4.92
C LEU A 184 -4.31 22.61 3.92
N ALA A 185 -4.62 22.85 2.64
CA ALA A 185 -3.62 22.88 1.58
C ALA A 185 -2.64 24.06 1.76
N VAL A 186 -3.15 25.27 2.02
CA VAL A 186 -2.31 26.46 2.23
C VAL A 186 -1.36 26.27 3.42
N ALA A 187 -1.88 25.82 4.57
CA ALA A 187 -1.04 25.62 5.75
C ALA A 187 -0.06 24.44 5.57
N THR A 188 -0.43 23.41 4.80
CA THR A 188 0.49 22.30 4.48
C THR A 188 1.59 22.74 3.53
N HIS A 189 1.26 23.56 2.51
CA HIS A 189 2.23 24.12 1.58
C HIS A 189 3.34 24.88 2.32
N GLU A 190 2.96 25.71 3.29
CA GLU A 190 3.90 26.48 4.11
C GLU A 190 4.85 25.54 4.89
N LEU A 191 4.31 24.52 5.57
CA LEU A 191 5.12 23.55 6.31
C LEU A 191 6.10 22.79 5.38
N LEU A 192 5.64 22.34 4.22
CA LEU A 192 6.48 21.59 3.28
C LEU A 192 7.57 22.48 2.65
N ARG A 193 7.27 23.75 2.37
CA ARG A 193 8.21 24.71 1.81
C ARG A 193 9.33 25.05 2.80
N GLU A 194 9.02 25.15 4.08
CA GLU A 194 9.96 25.50 5.14
C GLU A 194 10.83 24.32 5.57
N ASP A 195 10.49 23.10 5.19
CA ASP A 195 11.23 21.91 5.59
C ASP A 195 12.47 21.68 4.69
N PRO A 196 13.69 21.85 5.23
CA PRO A 196 14.93 21.68 4.46
C PRO A 196 15.27 20.21 4.14
N GLU A 197 14.58 19.24 4.77
CA GLU A 197 14.83 17.80 4.53
C GLU A 197 14.02 17.26 3.35
N LEU A 198 13.02 18.02 2.89
CA LEU A 198 12.17 17.65 1.77
C LEU A 198 12.51 18.46 0.51
N ARG A 199 12.65 17.79 -0.60
CA ARG A 199 12.66 18.44 -1.90
C ARG A 199 11.22 18.73 -2.34
N PHE A 200 10.61 19.74 -1.70
CA PHE A 200 9.27 20.17 -2.06
C PHE A 200 9.25 20.85 -3.43
N VAL A 201 8.38 20.41 -4.33
CA VAL A 201 8.24 20.94 -5.70
C VAL A 201 7.00 21.82 -5.89
N GLY A 202 6.29 22.11 -4.79
CA GLY A 202 5.10 22.96 -4.80
C GLY A 202 3.80 22.18 -4.97
N ASN A 203 2.73 22.92 -5.29
CA ASN A 203 1.42 22.37 -5.56
C ASN A 203 1.41 21.64 -6.92
N VAL A 204 0.69 20.53 -6.97
CA VAL A 204 0.52 19.69 -8.16
C VAL A 204 -0.97 19.52 -8.43
N GLU A 205 -1.44 19.95 -9.58
CA GLU A 205 -2.82 19.74 -10.01
C GLU A 205 -3.09 18.30 -10.45
N GLY A 206 -4.33 17.84 -10.30
CA GLY A 206 -4.72 16.45 -10.59
C GLY A 206 -4.36 16.00 -12.02
N HIS A 207 -4.43 16.87 -13.01
CA HIS A 207 -4.08 16.54 -14.40
C HIS A 207 -2.57 16.34 -14.62
N ARG A 208 -1.73 16.83 -13.71
CA ARG A 208 -0.27 16.78 -13.78
C ARG A 208 0.33 15.53 -13.09
N ILE A 209 -0.48 14.76 -12.39
CA ILE A 209 0.00 13.55 -11.68
C ILE A 209 0.70 12.61 -12.66
N ILE A 210 0.06 12.33 -13.80
CA ILE A 210 0.58 11.42 -14.82
C ILE A 210 1.83 11.93 -15.54
N GLU A 211 2.17 13.23 -15.41
CA GLU A 211 3.40 13.82 -15.96
C GLU A 211 4.64 13.46 -15.12
N GLY A 212 4.48 12.86 -13.93
CA GLY A 212 5.60 12.47 -13.08
C GLY A 212 6.40 13.66 -12.53
N ARG A 213 5.74 14.77 -12.19
CA ARG A 213 6.41 15.96 -11.66
C ARG A 213 6.97 15.79 -10.26
N CYS A 214 6.41 14.85 -9.50
CA CYS A 214 6.89 14.45 -8.18
C CYS A 214 7.00 12.93 -8.08
N ASP A 215 7.71 12.45 -7.08
CA ASP A 215 7.86 11.03 -6.77
C ASP A 215 6.92 10.63 -5.62
N VAL A 216 6.62 11.59 -4.73
CA VAL A 216 5.63 11.51 -3.64
C VAL A 216 4.62 12.63 -3.81
N LEU A 217 3.34 12.32 -3.78
CA LEU A 217 2.23 13.29 -3.82
C LEU A 217 1.40 13.16 -2.56
N VAL A 218 1.31 14.23 -1.77
CA VAL A 218 0.55 14.24 -0.51
C VAL A 218 -0.82 14.86 -0.68
N CYS A 219 -1.81 14.28 0.00
CA CYS A 219 -3.17 14.80 0.10
C CYS A 219 -3.91 14.23 1.32
N ASP A 220 -5.09 14.80 1.62
CA ASP A 220 -6.04 14.17 2.56
C ASP A 220 -6.56 12.84 2.01
N GLY A 221 -6.75 11.86 2.88
CA GLY A 221 -7.16 10.53 2.47
C GLY A 221 -8.55 10.46 1.83
N PHE A 222 -9.44 11.41 2.10
CA PHE A 222 -10.70 11.48 1.37
C PHE A 222 -10.45 11.79 -0.11
N LEU A 223 -9.64 12.81 -0.39
CA LEU A 223 -9.28 13.18 -1.76
C LEU A 223 -8.48 12.08 -2.46
N GLY A 224 -7.49 11.53 -1.77
CA GLY A 224 -6.67 10.44 -2.32
C GLY A 224 -7.47 9.19 -2.65
N ASN A 225 -8.44 8.80 -1.81
CA ASN A 225 -9.31 7.66 -2.09
C ASN A 225 -10.26 7.91 -3.28
N VAL A 226 -10.82 9.12 -3.39
CA VAL A 226 -11.65 9.50 -4.55
C VAL A 226 -10.83 9.41 -5.83
N LEU A 227 -9.62 9.97 -5.82
CA LEU A 227 -8.70 9.94 -6.95
C LEU A 227 -8.31 8.49 -7.33
N LEU A 228 -7.98 7.67 -6.34
CA LEU A 228 -7.66 6.25 -6.54
C LEU A 228 -8.83 5.49 -7.19
N LYS A 229 -10.03 5.63 -6.67
CA LYS A 229 -11.21 4.95 -7.21
C LYS A 229 -11.58 5.42 -8.62
N PHE A 230 -11.41 6.71 -8.89
CA PHE A 230 -11.58 7.24 -10.24
C PHE A 230 -10.54 6.66 -11.20
N TYR A 231 -9.27 6.64 -10.80
CA TYR A 231 -8.18 6.06 -11.58
C TYR A 231 -8.43 4.56 -11.87
N GLU A 232 -8.77 3.75 -10.85
CA GLU A 232 -9.09 2.33 -11.01
C GLU A 232 -10.22 2.11 -12.04
N SER A 233 -11.27 2.92 -11.98
CA SER A 233 -12.41 2.84 -12.90
C SER A 233 -12.01 3.22 -14.32
N MET A 234 -11.25 4.29 -14.49
CA MET A 234 -10.79 4.76 -15.81
C MET A 234 -9.80 3.78 -16.45
N ALA A 235 -8.86 3.24 -15.68
CA ALA A 235 -7.92 2.24 -16.15
C ALA A 235 -8.65 0.98 -16.66
N GLY A 236 -9.61 0.47 -15.88
CA GLY A 236 -10.46 -0.66 -16.29
C GLY A 236 -11.27 -0.37 -17.55
N PHE A 237 -11.82 0.84 -17.68
CA PHE A 237 -12.57 1.27 -18.87
C PHE A 237 -11.67 1.30 -20.12
N ILE A 238 -10.49 1.92 -20.04
CA ILE A 238 -9.53 2.02 -21.15
C ILE A 238 -9.05 0.62 -21.58
N VAL A 239 -8.65 -0.23 -20.64
CA VAL A 239 -8.25 -1.61 -20.92
C VAL A 239 -9.38 -2.39 -21.58
N GLY A 240 -10.62 -2.21 -21.11
CA GLY A 240 -11.81 -2.80 -21.72
C GLY A 240 -12.04 -2.36 -23.17
N LEU A 241 -11.83 -1.09 -23.50
CA LEU A 241 -11.90 -0.58 -24.86
C LEU A 241 -10.83 -1.18 -25.77
N LEU A 242 -9.56 -1.19 -25.31
CA LEU A 242 -8.45 -1.77 -26.06
C LEU A 242 -8.69 -3.25 -26.40
N ARG A 243 -9.18 -4.03 -25.44
CA ARG A 243 -9.51 -5.45 -25.65
C ARG A 243 -10.65 -5.65 -26.66
N ARG A 244 -11.67 -4.79 -26.64
CA ARG A 244 -12.77 -4.84 -27.62
C ARG A 244 -12.29 -4.52 -29.03
N GLU A 245 -11.44 -3.50 -29.18
CA GLU A 245 -10.87 -3.13 -30.47
C GLU A 245 -10.01 -4.28 -31.05
N GLN A 246 -9.17 -4.88 -30.21
CA GLN A 246 -8.34 -6.04 -30.59
C GLN A 246 -9.20 -7.25 -31.01
N ALA A 247 -10.28 -7.55 -30.30
CA ALA A 247 -11.19 -8.63 -30.62
C ALA A 247 -11.89 -8.40 -31.97
N GLN A 248 -12.30 -7.16 -32.26
CA GLN A 248 -12.93 -6.78 -33.56
C GLN A 248 -11.94 -6.84 -34.72
N ALA A 249 -10.66 -6.58 -34.48
CA ALA A 249 -9.60 -6.71 -35.50
C ALA A 249 -9.17 -8.16 -35.80
N GLY A 250 -9.88 -9.16 -35.26
CA GLY A 250 -9.61 -10.59 -35.50
C GLY A 250 -8.35 -11.09 -34.75
N GLY A 251 -7.84 -10.34 -33.78
CA GLY A 251 -6.72 -10.73 -32.96
C GLY A 251 -7.09 -11.88 -32.02
N ARG A 252 -6.28 -12.95 -32.01
CA ARG A 252 -6.31 -13.93 -30.91
C ARG A 252 -5.88 -13.26 -29.62
N SER A 253 -6.39 -13.71 -28.48
CA SER A 253 -5.97 -13.25 -27.14
C SER A 253 -4.44 -13.14 -27.10
N ARG A 254 -3.95 -11.92 -27.04
CA ARG A 254 -2.52 -11.58 -27.00
C ARG A 254 -2.16 -11.25 -25.55
N GLU A 255 -0.89 -11.44 -25.19
CA GLU A 255 -0.38 -10.88 -23.93
C GLU A 255 -0.68 -9.39 -23.83
N PRO A 256 -0.95 -8.87 -22.60
CA PRO A 256 -1.22 -7.44 -22.39
C PRO A 256 -0.13 -6.56 -23.01
N GLY A 257 -0.57 -5.56 -23.78
CA GLY A 257 0.33 -4.59 -24.40
C GLY A 257 1.01 -3.68 -23.35
N PRO A 258 2.00 -2.87 -23.75
CA PRO A 258 2.67 -1.93 -22.83
C PRO A 258 1.71 -0.98 -22.09
N VAL A 259 0.71 -0.44 -22.81
CA VAL A 259 -0.30 0.46 -22.24
C VAL A 259 -1.19 -0.28 -21.23
N GLU A 260 -1.61 -1.51 -21.56
CA GLU A 260 -2.42 -2.31 -20.65
C GLU A 260 -1.67 -2.64 -19.36
N ARG A 261 -0.37 -2.98 -19.47
CA ARG A 261 0.49 -3.21 -18.30
C ARG A 261 0.70 -1.95 -17.47
N MET A 262 0.95 -0.81 -18.11
CA MET A 262 1.13 0.47 -17.42
C MET A 262 -0.12 0.88 -16.63
N LEU A 263 -1.32 0.64 -17.18
CA LEU A 263 -2.58 0.96 -16.53
C LEU A 263 -3.03 -0.10 -15.52
N ASP A 264 -2.42 -1.27 -15.53
CA ASP A 264 -2.77 -2.35 -14.63
C ASP A 264 -2.16 -2.12 -13.23
N TYR A 265 -2.98 -1.62 -12.30
CA TYR A 265 -2.56 -1.41 -10.92
C TYR A 265 -2.02 -2.69 -10.24
N THR A 266 -2.36 -3.87 -10.77
CA THR A 266 -1.87 -5.15 -10.24
C THR A 266 -0.39 -5.39 -10.50
N GLU A 267 0.21 -4.65 -11.44
CA GLU A 267 1.65 -4.69 -11.73
C GLU A 267 2.48 -4.08 -10.60
N TYR A 268 1.97 -3.06 -9.94
CA TYR A 268 2.71 -2.30 -8.94
C TYR A 268 2.74 -2.95 -7.55
N GLY A 269 1.97 -4.02 -7.38
CA GLY A 269 1.92 -4.75 -6.11
C GLY A 269 1.14 -4.08 -5.02
N GLY A 270 0.48 -4.35 -4.14
CA GLY A 270 -0.37 -3.74 -3.09
C GLY A 270 0.01 -2.34 -2.60
N ALA A 271 -0.84 -1.81 -1.77
CA ALA A 271 -0.71 -0.50 -1.14
C ALA A 271 0.06 -0.63 0.19
N PRO A 272 1.23 0.00 0.37
CA PRO A 272 1.93 -0.05 1.65
C PRO A 272 1.16 0.74 2.72
N LEU A 273 1.10 0.18 3.93
CA LEU A 273 0.65 0.88 5.13
C LEU A 273 1.89 1.40 5.87
N LEU A 274 2.12 2.70 5.79
CA LEU A 274 3.28 3.35 6.38
C LEU A 274 2.98 3.95 7.76
N GLY A 275 3.95 3.92 8.65
CA GLY A 275 3.84 4.51 9.99
C GLY A 275 3.31 3.56 11.08
N VAL A 276 3.13 2.29 10.78
CA VAL A 276 2.96 1.21 11.77
C VAL A 276 4.28 0.51 12.04
N ASP A 277 4.42 -0.12 13.20
CA ASP A 277 5.64 -0.82 13.61
C ASP A 277 5.69 -2.23 12.98
N GLY A 278 5.80 -2.27 11.65
CA GLY A 278 5.91 -3.48 10.85
C GLY A 278 5.62 -3.25 9.37
N VAL A 279 6.05 -4.19 8.53
CA VAL A 279 5.78 -4.16 7.09
C VAL A 279 4.39 -4.72 6.81
N VAL A 280 3.48 -3.87 6.36
CA VAL A 280 2.10 -4.25 6.03
C VAL A 280 1.77 -3.79 4.61
N VAL A 281 1.32 -4.72 3.77
CA VAL A 281 0.91 -4.44 2.38
C VAL A 281 -0.54 -4.86 2.17
N LEU A 282 -1.32 -3.93 1.67
CA LEU A 282 -2.75 -4.08 1.42
C LEU A 282 -2.99 -4.39 -0.06
N CYS A 283 -3.81 -5.41 -0.34
CA CYS A 283 -4.32 -5.70 -1.67
C CYS A 283 -5.82 -5.40 -1.74
N HIS A 284 -6.32 -5.15 -2.92
CA HIS A 284 -7.77 -5.02 -3.14
C HIS A 284 -8.46 -6.38 -2.98
N GLY A 285 -9.72 -6.42 -2.50
CA GLY A 285 -10.47 -7.66 -2.34
C GLY A 285 -10.60 -8.48 -3.64
N SER A 286 -10.68 -7.81 -4.78
CA SER A 286 -10.73 -8.41 -6.11
C SER A 286 -9.35 -8.62 -6.77
N SER A 287 -8.26 -8.48 -6.04
CA SER A 287 -6.90 -8.65 -6.57
C SER A 287 -6.68 -10.05 -7.14
N PRO A 288 -6.23 -10.18 -8.40
CA PRO A 288 -5.88 -11.47 -8.97
C PRO A 288 -4.59 -12.04 -8.33
N PRO A 289 -4.27 -13.34 -8.53
CA PRO A 289 -3.07 -13.96 -7.96
C PRO A 289 -1.77 -13.19 -8.23
N ARG A 290 -1.63 -12.61 -9.43
CA ARG A 290 -0.48 -11.79 -9.81
C ARG A 290 -0.31 -10.55 -8.94
N ALA A 291 -1.39 -9.84 -8.62
CA ALA A 291 -1.34 -8.66 -7.76
C ALA A 291 -0.86 -9.01 -6.35
N ILE A 292 -1.38 -10.10 -5.76
CA ILE A 292 -0.96 -10.55 -4.44
C ILE A 292 0.50 -11.04 -4.47
N ARG A 293 0.94 -11.73 -5.54
CA ARG A 293 2.35 -12.09 -5.73
C ARG A 293 3.25 -10.85 -5.76
N ASN A 294 2.88 -9.83 -6.51
CA ASN A 294 3.64 -8.58 -6.57
C ASN A 294 3.65 -7.86 -5.20
N ALA A 295 2.55 -7.91 -4.44
CA ALA A 295 2.50 -7.40 -3.08
C ALA A 295 3.44 -8.16 -2.12
N LEU A 296 3.59 -9.47 -2.29
CA LEU A 296 4.58 -10.25 -1.56
C LEU A 296 6.01 -9.81 -1.92
N SER A 297 6.28 -9.49 -3.19
CA SER A 297 7.58 -8.94 -3.60
C SER A 297 7.85 -7.58 -2.95
N VAL A 298 6.87 -6.66 -2.95
CA VAL A 298 6.98 -5.37 -2.25
C VAL A 298 7.26 -5.57 -0.75
N ALA A 299 6.62 -6.55 -0.12
CA ALA A 299 6.87 -6.87 1.29
C ALA A 299 8.29 -7.38 1.51
N VAL A 300 8.79 -8.27 0.65
CA VAL A 300 10.19 -8.75 0.69
C VAL A 300 11.19 -7.60 0.53
N ASP A 301 10.97 -6.73 -0.46
CA ASP A 301 11.85 -5.60 -0.70
C ASP A 301 11.85 -4.62 0.49
N SER A 302 10.67 -4.37 1.09
CA SER A 302 10.55 -3.52 2.28
C SER A 302 11.29 -4.09 3.50
N VAL A 303 11.25 -5.41 3.70
CA VAL A 303 12.00 -6.08 4.77
C VAL A 303 13.49 -6.02 4.51
N ARG A 304 13.93 -6.30 3.28
CA ARG A 304 15.34 -6.29 2.90
C ARG A 304 15.97 -4.90 2.96
N ALA A 305 15.18 -3.86 2.71
CA ALA A 305 15.60 -2.47 2.86
C ALA A 305 15.60 -1.97 4.31
N ASP A 306 15.24 -2.79 5.29
CA ASP A 306 15.07 -2.40 6.71
C ASP A 306 14.17 -1.16 6.89
N MET A 307 13.15 -1.03 6.03
CA MET A 307 12.31 0.17 5.88
C MET A 307 11.69 0.64 7.21
N VAL A 308 11.24 -0.28 8.07
CA VAL A 308 10.59 0.06 9.35
C VAL A 308 11.58 0.73 10.30
N SER A 309 12.81 0.21 10.38
CA SER A 309 13.88 0.80 11.21
C SER A 309 14.30 2.18 10.71
N ASP A 310 14.40 2.35 9.39
CA ASP A 310 14.78 3.61 8.76
C ASP A 310 13.70 4.68 8.97
N LEU A 311 12.41 4.31 8.76
CA LEU A 311 11.28 5.17 9.09
C LEU A 311 11.29 5.60 10.57
N GLY A 312 11.54 4.67 11.50
CA GLY A 312 11.60 4.96 12.93
C GLY A 312 12.71 5.94 13.28
N ARG A 313 13.93 5.74 12.77
CA ARG A 313 15.09 6.61 13.03
C ARG A 313 14.88 8.03 12.48
N ASP A 314 14.45 8.15 11.23
CA ASP A 314 14.33 9.45 10.58
C ASP A 314 13.19 10.28 11.20
N LEU A 315 12.06 9.64 11.53
CA LEU A 315 10.95 10.32 12.22
C LEU A 315 11.26 10.71 13.68
N GLU A 316 12.04 9.92 14.38
CA GLU A 316 12.51 10.29 15.73
C GLU A 316 13.45 11.49 15.68
N ALA A 317 14.35 11.53 14.70
CA ALA A 317 15.24 12.68 14.46
C ALA A 317 14.43 13.95 14.16
N LEU A 318 13.40 13.86 13.29
CA LEU A 318 12.49 14.95 12.96
C LEU A 318 11.74 15.46 14.20
N SER A 319 11.15 14.56 14.98
CA SER A 319 10.41 14.90 16.21
C SER A 319 11.31 15.61 17.24
N ASN A 320 12.57 15.22 17.35
CA ASN A 320 13.53 15.83 18.28
C ASN A 320 13.93 17.26 17.86
N ARG A 321 14.05 17.53 16.54
CA ARG A 321 14.34 18.88 16.01
C ARG A 321 13.15 19.83 16.20
N THR A 322 11.93 19.37 15.91
CA THR A 322 10.72 20.16 16.17
C THR A 322 10.61 20.57 17.64
N ARG A 323 10.93 19.67 18.58
CA ARG A 323 10.92 19.98 20.03
C ARG A 323 11.98 20.97 20.43
N ARG A 324 13.09 21.06 19.69
CA ARG A 324 14.19 22.02 19.95
C ARG A 324 13.95 23.38 19.32
N GLY A 325 12.90 23.55 18.52
CA GLY A 325 12.61 24.79 17.79
C GLY A 325 13.64 25.10 16.69
N GLU A 326 14.23 24.06 16.11
CA GLU A 326 15.22 24.15 15.03
C GLU A 326 14.57 24.10 13.64
N MET A 327 13.21 24.10 13.60
CA MET A 327 12.38 24.21 12.39
C MET A 327 11.41 25.37 12.53
#